data_f30628733fc3cef7f377f16788c70375
#
_entry.id   f30628733fc3cef7f377f16788c70375
#
_cell.length_a   1.000
_cell.length_b   1.000
_cell.length_c   1.000
_cell.angle_alpha   90.00
_cell.angle_beta   90.00
_cell.angle_gamma   90.00
#
_symmetry.space_group_name_H-M   'P 1'
#
loop_
_entity.id
_entity.type
_entity.pdbx_description
1 polymer ?
#
loop_
_entity_poly.entity_id
_entity_poly.type
_entity_poly.pdbx_seq_one_letter_code
_entity_poly.pdbx_strand_id
1 'polypeptide(L)'
;NMGVWNEATQQALLDTEIAIAGNGGTGNLFGMELARIGVQNFRIADPEVFDQVNSNRVMGARSDTIGRNKAEVLKEDILSINPEANVIVYKDGITPDNIEDFLSHADIALNGLELTKPELGTMLARQARSRKIGGLFVPIPVVDVEYIAHAGQGTVFDPLSSMTFERFMGIRGGDNTPLDEI
;
A
#
# COMPACT_ATOMS: atom_id res chain seq x y z
N ASN A 1 14.61 -18.62 -2.13
CA ASN A 1 15.41 -17.52 -1.52
C ASN A 1 16.63 -18.02 -0.71
N MET A 2 16.90 -19.33 -0.71
CA MET A 2 18.07 -19.90 -0.02
C MET A 2 19.35 -19.28 -0.59
N GLY A 3 20.18 -18.74 0.32
CA GLY A 3 21.44 -18.05 -0.03
C GLY A 3 21.37 -16.52 -0.03
N VAL A 4 20.16 -15.92 0.03
CA VAL A 4 19.97 -14.47 0.20
C VAL A 4 19.62 -14.13 1.64
N TRP A 5 18.70 -14.89 2.26
CA TRP A 5 18.34 -14.77 3.67
C TRP A 5 18.13 -16.12 4.34
N ASN A 6 18.10 -16.13 5.68
CA ASN A 6 17.98 -17.33 6.50
C ASN A 6 16.50 -17.68 6.82
N GLU A 7 16.27 -18.78 7.51
CA GLU A 7 14.94 -19.24 7.91
C GLU A 7 14.18 -18.22 8.78
N ALA A 8 14.88 -17.53 9.68
CA ALA A 8 14.26 -16.53 10.55
C ALA A 8 13.73 -15.34 9.72
N THR A 9 14.47 -14.90 8.70
CA THR A 9 14.02 -13.86 7.77
C THR A 9 12.84 -14.36 6.95
N GLN A 10 12.85 -15.62 6.50
CA GLN A 10 11.72 -16.18 5.77
C GLN A 10 10.47 -16.26 6.66
N GLN A 11 10.62 -16.68 7.93
CA GLN A 11 9.50 -16.68 8.86
C GLN A 11 8.96 -15.26 9.13
N ALA A 12 9.84 -14.29 9.29
CA ALA A 12 9.42 -12.89 9.45
C ALA A 12 8.59 -12.39 8.25
N LEU A 13 8.95 -12.79 7.02
CA LEU A 13 8.16 -12.44 5.83
C LEU A 13 6.76 -13.10 5.82
N LEU A 14 6.67 -14.36 6.29
CA LEU A 14 5.39 -15.07 6.41
C LEU A 14 4.47 -14.39 7.44
N ASP A 15 5.04 -13.90 8.54
CA ASP A 15 4.29 -13.29 9.64
C ASP A 15 3.93 -11.81 9.36
N THR A 16 4.63 -11.17 8.41
CA THR A 16 4.43 -9.75 8.08
C THR A 16 3.08 -9.52 7.38
N GLU A 17 2.33 -8.52 7.83
CA GLU A 17 1.12 -8.03 7.18
C GLU A 17 1.39 -6.69 6.47
N ILE A 18 1.09 -6.64 5.17
CA ILE A 18 1.31 -5.47 4.33
C ILE A 18 -0.03 -4.84 3.94
N ALA A 19 -0.17 -3.53 4.20
CA ALA A 19 -1.29 -2.74 3.72
C ALA A 19 -0.90 -1.98 2.44
N ILE A 20 -1.58 -2.21 1.33
CA ILE A 20 -1.31 -1.56 0.03
C ILE A 20 -2.49 -0.66 -0.33
N ALA A 21 -2.27 0.65 -0.29
CA ALA A 21 -3.24 1.64 -0.73
C ALA A 21 -2.92 2.10 -2.15
N GLY A 22 -3.84 1.85 -3.10
CA GLY A 22 -3.66 2.08 -4.52
C GLY A 22 -3.00 0.90 -5.24
N ASN A 23 -3.74 0.27 -6.16
CA ASN A 23 -3.31 -0.93 -6.91
C ASN A 23 -3.13 -0.62 -8.40
N GLY A 24 -2.62 0.57 -8.70
CA GLY A 24 -2.16 0.97 -10.03
C GLY A 24 -0.86 0.26 -10.42
N GLY A 25 -0.02 0.90 -11.23
CA GLY A 25 1.23 0.31 -11.72
C GLY A 25 2.13 -0.19 -10.60
N THR A 26 2.33 0.64 -9.60
CA THR A 26 3.22 0.37 -8.46
C THR A 26 2.63 -0.64 -7.48
N GLY A 27 1.43 -0.37 -6.95
CA GLY A 27 0.83 -1.25 -5.93
C GLY A 27 0.53 -2.65 -6.45
N ASN A 28 0.10 -2.79 -7.71
CA ASN A 28 -0.11 -4.08 -8.34
C ASN A 28 1.20 -4.88 -8.44
N LEU A 29 2.27 -4.25 -8.92
CA LEU A 29 3.58 -4.89 -9.02
C LEU A 29 4.10 -5.34 -7.65
N PHE A 30 4.07 -4.46 -6.64
CA PHE A 30 4.55 -4.79 -5.29
C PHE A 30 3.74 -5.91 -4.65
N GLY A 31 2.41 -5.91 -4.78
CA GLY A 31 1.58 -6.99 -4.24
C GLY A 31 1.98 -8.36 -4.78
N MET A 32 2.20 -8.45 -6.08
CA MET A 32 2.63 -9.69 -6.73
C MET A 32 4.05 -10.11 -6.33
N GLU A 33 5.01 -9.18 -6.29
CA GLU A 33 6.40 -9.48 -5.92
C GLU A 33 6.54 -9.85 -4.45
N LEU A 34 5.82 -9.17 -3.55
CA LEU A 34 5.79 -9.51 -2.13
C LEU A 34 5.24 -10.92 -1.89
N ALA A 35 4.18 -11.32 -2.62
CA ALA A 35 3.66 -12.68 -2.58
C ALA A 35 4.71 -13.72 -3.03
N ARG A 36 5.51 -13.40 -4.07
CA ARG A 36 6.59 -14.28 -4.56
C ARG A 36 7.73 -14.47 -3.57
N ILE A 37 8.05 -13.47 -2.78
CA ILE A 37 9.11 -13.59 -1.76
C ILE A 37 8.62 -14.23 -0.46
N GLY A 38 7.30 -14.45 -0.31
CA GLY A 38 6.74 -15.22 0.79
C GLY A 38 5.88 -14.44 1.78
N VAL A 39 5.55 -13.18 1.50
CA VAL A 39 4.54 -12.46 2.30
C VAL A 39 3.19 -13.15 2.12
N GLN A 40 2.49 -13.38 3.23
CA GLN A 40 1.20 -14.08 3.22
C GLN A 40 0.00 -13.19 3.59
N ASN A 41 0.21 -12.10 4.32
CA ASN A 41 -0.90 -11.30 4.82
C ASN A 41 -0.95 -9.94 4.13
N PHE A 42 -2.08 -9.67 3.48
CA PHE A 42 -2.29 -8.46 2.69
C PHE A 42 -3.61 -7.79 3.02
N ARG A 43 -3.58 -6.46 3.12
CA ARG A 43 -4.74 -5.57 3.06
C ARG A 43 -4.59 -4.69 1.84
N ILE A 44 -5.50 -4.78 0.90
CA ILE A 44 -5.37 -4.07 -0.37
C ILE A 44 -6.60 -3.19 -0.62
N ALA A 45 -6.36 -1.95 -1.01
CA ALA A 45 -7.41 -0.96 -1.18
C ALA A 45 -7.27 -0.23 -2.53
N ASP A 46 -8.32 -0.29 -3.35
CA ASP A 46 -8.42 0.49 -4.59
C ASP A 46 -9.88 0.58 -5.05
N PRO A 47 -10.44 1.80 -5.23
CA PRO A 47 -11.82 1.96 -5.67
C PRO A 47 -11.98 1.83 -7.20
N GLU A 48 -10.89 1.84 -7.95
CA GLU A 48 -10.95 1.91 -9.40
C GLU A 48 -11.09 0.55 -10.06
N VAL A 49 -11.57 0.57 -11.31
CA VAL A 49 -11.57 -0.58 -12.20
C VAL A 49 -10.45 -0.46 -13.22
N PHE A 50 -10.04 -1.58 -13.78
CA PHE A 50 -9.09 -1.56 -14.90
C PHE A 50 -9.74 -0.99 -16.17
N ASP A 51 -9.01 -0.05 -16.79
CA ASP A 51 -9.33 0.50 -18.10
C ASP A 51 -8.31 0.00 -19.13
N GLN A 52 -8.68 0.03 -20.41
CA GLN A 52 -7.81 -0.36 -21.53
C GLN A 52 -6.49 0.44 -21.53
N VAL A 53 -6.50 1.71 -21.12
CA VAL A 53 -5.31 2.56 -21.03
C VAL A 53 -4.32 2.10 -19.95
N ASN A 54 -4.75 1.27 -19.01
CA ASN A 54 -3.86 0.73 -17.98
C ASN A 54 -2.95 -0.38 -18.51
N SER A 55 -3.33 -1.02 -19.64
CA SER A 55 -2.62 -2.19 -20.19
C SER A 55 -1.16 -1.91 -20.60
N ASN A 56 -0.79 -0.65 -20.76
CA ASN A 56 0.57 -0.25 -21.11
C ASN A 56 1.56 -0.27 -19.93
N ARG A 57 1.07 -0.36 -18.67
CA ARG A 57 1.94 -0.22 -17.47
C ARG A 57 1.50 -1.02 -16.25
N VAL A 58 0.28 -1.53 -16.19
CA VAL A 58 -0.24 -2.24 -15.01
C VAL A 58 -0.35 -3.71 -15.32
N MET A 59 0.36 -4.55 -14.59
CA MET A 59 0.43 -6.00 -14.87
C MET A 59 -0.92 -6.69 -14.74
N GLY A 60 -1.79 -6.25 -13.81
CA GLY A 60 -3.14 -6.78 -13.64
C GLY A 60 -4.12 -6.36 -14.74
N ALA A 61 -3.77 -5.37 -15.59
CA ALA A 61 -4.62 -4.91 -16.68
C ALA A 61 -4.48 -5.82 -17.93
N ARG A 62 -5.27 -6.86 -17.98
CA ARG A 62 -5.34 -7.85 -19.06
C ARG A 62 -6.69 -7.77 -19.76
N SER A 63 -6.84 -8.39 -20.92
CA SER A 63 -8.08 -8.37 -21.69
C SER A 63 -9.29 -8.94 -20.91
N ASP A 64 -9.04 -9.89 -20.02
CA ASP A 64 -10.05 -10.54 -19.17
C ASP A 64 -10.34 -9.81 -17.85
N THR A 65 -9.54 -8.79 -17.51
CA THR A 65 -9.68 -8.01 -16.27
C THR A 65 -10.18 -6.57 -16.48
N ILE A 66 -10.26 -6.10 -17.72
CA ILE A 66 -10.82 -4.77 -18.03
C ILE A 66 -12.25 -4.66 -17.50
N GLY A 67 -12.54 -3.56 -16.79
CA GLY A 67 -13.82 -3.31 -16.12
C GLY A 67 -13.96 -3.94 -14.73
N ARG A 68 -12.98 -4.72 -14.28
CA ARG A 68 -12.96 -5.33 -12.95
C ARG A 68 -12.21 -4.45 -11.94
N ASN A 69 -12.64 -4.50 -10.68
CA ASN A 69 -11.99 -3.75 -9.61
C ASN A 69 -10.52 -4.16 -9.44
N LYS A 70 -9.61 -3.18 -9.34
CA LYS A 70 -8.16 -3.40 -9.28
C LYS A 70 -7.73 -4.20 -8.07
N ALA A 71 -8.33 -3.95 -6.89
CA ALA A 71 -7.99 -4.67 -5.68
C ALA A 71 -8.47 -6.12 -5.70
N GLU A 72 -9.64 -6.40 -6.28
CA GLU A 72 -10.13 -7.79 -6.44
C GLU A 72 -9.25 -8.60 -7.39
N VAL A 73 -8.81 -8.00 -8.49
CA VAL A 73 -7.90 -8.66 -9.44
C VAL A 73 -6.54 -8.91 -8.79
N LEU A 74 -5.98 -7.93 -8.06
CA LEU A 74 -4.72 -8.14 -7.34
C LEU A 74 -4.82 -9.26 -6.31
N LYS A 75 -5.95 -9.40 -5.61
CA LYS A 75 -6.20 -10.54 -4.73
C LYS A 75 -6.10 -11.87 -5.47
N GLU A 76 -6.74 -11.97 -6.62
CA GLU A 76 -6.69 -13.20 -7.45
C GLU A 76 -5.27 -13.50 -7.92
N ASP A 77 -4.53 -12.49 -8.36
CA ASP A 77 -3.15 -12.61 -8.79
C ASP A 77 -2.24 -13.05 -7.62
N ILE A 78 -2.39 -12.49 -6.42
CA ILE A 78 -1.68 -12.93 -5.21
C ILE A 78 -2.00 -14.40 -4.89
N LEU A 79 -3.28 -14.77 -4.88
CA LEU A 79 -3.70 -16.15 -4.58
C LEU A 79 -3.26 -17.15 -5.67
N SER A 80 -3.08 -16.71 -6.91
CA SER A 80 -2.51 -17.55 -7.97
C SER A 80 -1.02 -17.84 -7.76
N ILE A 81 -0.30 -16.92 -7.07
CA ILE A 81 1.12 -17.05 -6.72
C ILE A 81 1.28 -17.83 -5.41
N ASN A 82 0.50 -17.46 -4.41
CA ASN A 82 0.51 -18.07 -3.07
C ASN A 82 -0.94 -18.38 -2.64
N PRO A 83 -1.43 -19.61 -2.86
CA PRO A 83 -2.80 -20.01 -2.50
C PRO A 83 -3.11 -19.94 -1.00
N GLU A 84 -2.09 -19.90 -0.13
CA GLU A 84 -2.24 -19.82 1.32
C GLU A 84 -2.28 -18.36 1.81
N ALA A 85 -2.14 -17.39 0.93
CA ALA A 85 -2.17 -15.98 1.32
C ALA A 85 -3.54 -15.57 1.86
N ASN A 86 -3.53 -14.78 2.92
CA ASN A 86 -4.71 -14.12 3.48
C ASN A 86 -4.80 -12.70 2.90
N VAL A 87 -5.83 -12.42 2.10
CA VAL A 87 -5.97 -11.15 1.40
C VAL A 87 -7.33 -10.52 1.70
N ILE A 88 -7.29 -9.40 2.43
CA ILE A 88 -8.47 -8.58 2.73
C ILE A 88 -8.55 -7.45 1.71
N VAL A 89 -9.73 -7.25 1.11
CA VAL A 89 -9.94 -6.27 0.03
C VAL A 89 -10.87 -5.14 0.51
N TYR A 90 -10.46 -3.91 0.26
CA TYR A 90 -11.22 -2.68 0.46
C TYR A 90 -11.55 -2.08 -0.92
N LYS A 91 -12.67 -2.48 -1.49
CA LYS A 91 -13.09 -2.12 -2.87
C LYS A 91 -13.40 -0.64 -3.05
N ASP A 92 -13.76 0.03 -1.99
CA ASP A 92 -14.06 1.46 -1.99
C ASP A 92 -12.81 2.33 -1.77
N GLY A 93 -11.62 1.69 -1.75
CA GLY A 93 -10.37 2.36 -1.39
C GLY A 93 -10.25 2.64 0.10
N ILE A 94 -9.27 3.47 0.46
CA ILE A 94 -9.14 3.99 1.82
C ILE A 94 -10.05 5.22 2.01
N THR A 95 -10.74 5.25 3.14
CA THR A 95 -11.67 6.33 3.52
C THR A 95 -11.46 6.69 4.99
N PRO A 96 -11.93 7.85 5.48
CA PRO A 96 -11.90 8.18 6.90
C PRO A 96 -12.57 7.12 7.79
N ASP A 97 -13.57 6.41 7.27
CA ASP A 97 -14.35 5.43 8.04
C ASP A 97 -13.65 4.06 8.13
N ASN A 98 -12.77 3.72 7.17
CA ASN A 98 -12.13 2.40 7.12
C ASN A 98 -10.61 2.41 7.35
N ILE A 99 -9.95 3.58 7.35
CA ILE A 99 -8.49 3.67 7.42
C ILE A 99 -7.90 3.08 8.71
N GLU A 100 -8.61 3.18 9.83
CA GLU A 100 -8.19 2.59 11.09
C GLU A 100 -8.20 1.06 11.00
N ASP A 101 -9.28 0.47 10.48
CA ASP A 101 -9.36 -0.96 10.25
C ASP A 101 -8.35 -1.42 9.19
N PHE A 102 -8.21 -0.65 8.08
CA PHE A 102 -7.24 -0.94 7.02
C PHE A 102 -5.80 -1.07 7.54
N LEU A 103 -5.40 -0.30 8.55
CA LEU A 103 -4.06 -0.35 9.14
C LEU A 103 -3.97 -1.15 10.44
N SER A 104 -5.07 -1.73 10.94
CA SER A 104 -5.16 -2.28 12.30
C SER A 104 -4.10 -3.35 12.62
N HIS A 105 -3.75 -4.20 11.67
CA HIS A 105 -2.79 -5.28 11.82
C HIS A 105 -1.53 -5.12 10.95
N ALA A 106 -1.48 -4.11 10.10
CA ALA A 106 -0.36 -3.92 9.19
C ALA A 106 0.95 -3.62 9.92
N ASP A 107 2.03 -4.22 9.46
CA ASP A 107 3.40 -3.91 9.90
C ASP A 107 4.02 -2.80 9.04
N ILE A 108 3.61 -2.73 7.77
CA ILE A 108 4.09 -1.75 6.79
C ILE A 108 2.91 -1.31 5.93
N ALA A 109 2.82 -0.02 5.64
CA ALA A 109 1.90 0.52 4.64
C ALA A 109 2.66 0.90 3.36
N LEU A 110 2.14 0.49 2.21
CA LEU A 110 2.62 0.92 0.89
C LEU A 110 1.67 1.98 0.34
N ASN A 111 2.21 3.14 0.02
CA ASN A 111 1.50 4.22 -0.66
C ASN A 111 1.70 4.08 -2.18
N GLY A 112 0.72 3.51 -2.87
CA GLY A 112 0.63 3.45 -4.32
C GLY A 112 -0.48 4.34 -4.88
N LEU A 113 -0.94 5.31 -4.07
CA LEU A 113 -1.99 6.27 -4.44
C LEU A 113 -1.46 7.27 -5.47
N GLU A 114 -2.37 7.87 -6.21
CA GLU A 114 -2.02 8.88 -7.18
C GLU A 114 -1.58 10.20 -6.51
N LEU A 115 -0.52 10.81 -7.03
CA LEU A 115 -0.01 12.12 -6.60
C LEU A 115 -1.06 13.25 -6.77
N THR A 116 -2.06 13.03 -7.62
CA THR A 116 -3.17 13.97 -7.82
C THR A 116 -4.17 14.01 -6.67
N LYS A 117 -4.03 13.10 -5.70
CA LYS A 117 -4.88 12.99 -4.50
C LYS A 117 -4.02 13.00 -3.23
N PRO A 118 -3.28 14.09 -2.96
CA PRO A 118 -2.35 14.15 -1.84
C PRO A 118 -3.03 14.02 -0.48
N GLU A 119 -4.33 14.34 -0.38
CA GLU A 119 -5.15 14.15 0.83
C GLU A 119 -5.22 12.69 1.26
N LEU A 120 -5.31 11.74 0.32
CA LEU A 120 -5.35 10.31 0.63
C LEU A 120 -4.00 9.79 1.15
N GLY A 121 -2.90 10.20 0.50
CA GLY A 121 -1.55 9.87 0.97
C GLY A 121 -1.26 10.46 2.35
N THR A 122 -1.71 11.70 2.59
CA THR A 122 -1.61 12.36 3.90
C THR A 122 -2.45 11.63 4.95
N MET A 123 -3.67 11.22 4.63
CA MET A 123 -4.52 10.45 5.53
C MET A 123 -3.85 9.13 5.92
N LEU A 124 -3.33 8.38 4.95
CA LEU A 124 -2.60 7.14 5.16
C LEU A 124 -1.41 7.35 6.11
N ALA A 125 -0.57 8.35 5.82
CA ALA A 125 0.63 8.63 6.60
C ALA A 125 0.31 9.08 8.04
N ARG A 126 -0.72 9.91 8.22
CA ARG A 126 -1.17 10.36 9.55
C ARG A 126 -1.70 9.21 10.38
N GLN A 127 -2.55 8.36 9.79
CA GLN A 127 -3.10 7.20 10.49
C GLN A 127 -2.01 6.21 10.86
N ALA A 128 -1.06 5.94 9.95
CA ALA A 128 0.09 5.06 10.22
C ALA A 128 0.95 5.58 11.41
N ARG A 129 1.22 6.88 11.48
CA ARG A 129 1.96 7.52 12.58
C ARG A 129 1.20 7.49 13.91
N SER A 130 -0.12 7.70 13.87
CA SER A 130 -0.96 7.82 15.07
C SER A 130 -1.60 6.51 15.50
N ARG A 131 -1.31 5.40 14.80
CA ARG A 131 -1.92 4.09 15.06
C ARG A 131 -1.79 3.68 16.52
N LYS A 132 -2.88 3.09 17.04
CA LYS A 132 -2.92 2.54 18.40
C LYS A 132 -3.47 1.13 18.37
N ILE A 133 -2.90 0.27 19.21
CA ILE A 133 -3.40 -1.08 19.48
C ILE A 133 -3.61 -1.20 20.99
N GLY A 134 -4.84 -1.49 21.41
CA GLY A 134 -5.19 -1.56 22.84
C GLY A 134 -4.87 -0.28 23.62
N GLY A 135 -4.93 0.89 22.96
CA GLY A 135 -4.62 2.20 23.54
C GLY A 135 -3.13 2.58 23.55
N LEU A 136 -2.24 1.67 23.19
CA LEU A 136 -0.80 1.92 23.07
C LEU A 136 -0.45 2.42 21.66
N PHE A 137 0.46 3.40 21.55
CA PHE A 137 0.98 3.85 20.28
C PHE A 137 1.84 2.76 19.65
N VAL A 138 1.46 2.31 18.45
CA VAL A 138 2.17 1.31 17.65
C VAL A 138 2.26 1.84 16.20
N PRO A 139 3.03 2.90 15.96
CA PRO A 139 3.16 3.48 14.64
C PRO A 139 3.88 2.52 13.68
N ILE A 140 3.54 2.61 12.39
CA ILE A 140 4.15 1.80 11.33
C ILE A 140 4.79 2.68 10.26
N PRO A 141 5.82 2.19 9.57
CA PRO A 141 6.42 2.88 8.43
C PRO A 141 5.47 2.91 7.23
N VAL A 142 5.54 4.01 6.49
CA VAL A 142 4.91 4.13 5.17
C VAL A 142 6.00 4.15 4.12
N VAL A 143 5.89 3.26 3.16
CA VAL A 143 6.76 3.24 1.97
C VAL A 143 5.99 3.90 0.84
N ASP A 144 6.47 5.06 0.43
CA ASP A 144 5.96 5.78 -0.72
C ASP A 144 6.78 5.40 -1.95
N VAL A 145 6.09 5.01 -3.00
CA VAL A 145 6.76 4.58 -4.23
C VAL A 145 6.22 5.35 -5.41
N GLU A 146 7.02 6.29 -5.87
CA GLU A 146 6.71 7.11 -7.03
C GLU A 146 7.40 6.56 -8.27
N TYR A 147 6.66 6.51 -9.36
CA TYR A 147 7.19 6.20 -10.68
C TYR A 147 6.91 7.35 -11.62
N ILE A 148 7.94 8.15 -11.89
CA ILE A 148 7.86 9.31 -12.78
C ILE A 148 8.69 9.02 -14.04
N ALA A 149 8.02 8.99 -15.17
CA ALA A 149 8.61 8.71 -16.48
C ALA A 149 9.34 7.34 -16.53
N HIS A 150 10.64 7.31 -16.49
CA HIS A 150 11.45 6.10 -16.56
C HIS A 150 12.30 5.86 -15.30
N ALA A 151 11.99 6.58 -14.20
CA ALA A 151 12.68 6.45 -12.94
C ALA A 151 11.66 6.20 -11.81
N GLY A 152 11.95 5.25 -10.96
CA GLY A 152 11.20 4.99 -9.73
C GLY A 152 11.98 5.52 -8.52
N GLN A 153 11.28 6.12 -7.58
CA GLN A 153 11.83 6.52 -6.28
C GLN A 153 10.98 5.89 -5.18
N GLY A 154 11.63 5.20 -4.26
CA GLY A 154 11.01 4.73 -3.03
C GLY A 154 11.48 5.59 -1.85
N THR A 155 10.56 6.09 -1.07
CA THR A 155 10.82 6.83 0.16
C THR A 155 10.17 6.11 1.33
N VAL A 156 10.92 5.87 2.40
CA VAL A 156 10.40 5.28 3.63
C VAL A 156 10.18 6.38 4.65
N PHE A 157 8.94 6.60 5.04
CA PHE A 157 8.59 7.48 6.14
C PHE A 157 8.60 6.68 7.44
N ASP A 158 9.73 6.74 8.15
CA ASP A 158 9.84 6.19 9.50
C ASP A 158 8.93 7.01 10.43
N PRO A 159 8.02 6.37 11.18
CA PRO A 159 7.09 7.06 12.07
C PRO A 159 7.77 7.85 13.20
N LEU A 160 9.03 7.55 13.50
CA LEU A 160 9.84 8.26 14.50
C LEU A 160 10.70 9.39 13.90
N SER A 161 10.71 9.52 12.57
CA SER A 161 11.46 10.57 11.87
C SER A 161 10.76 11.93 11.97
N SER A 162 11.55 13.01 11.92
CA SER A 162 11.05 14.38 11.78
C SER A 162 10.59 14.69 10.34
N MET A 163 10.96 13.87 9.36
CA MET A 163 10.48 13.99 7.97
C MET A 163 9.14 13.28 7.85
N THR A 164 8.07 14.05 7.79
CA THR A 164 6.73 13.53 7.57
C THR A 164 6.38 13.56 6.08
N PHE A 165 5.35 12.81 5.68
CA PHE A 165 4.84 12.83 4.31
C PHE A 165 4.45 14.24 3.88
N GLU A 166 3.77 15.00 4.74
CA GLU A 166 3.34 16.37 4.47
C GLU A 166 4.52 17.31 4.21
N ARG A 167 5.62 17.17 4.97
CA ARG A 167 6.84 17.95 4.76
C ARG A 167 7.54 17.57 3.46
N PHE A 168 7.58 16.30 3.15
CA PHE A 168 8.14 15.80 1.90
C PHE A 168 7.37 16.33 0.68
N MET A 169 6.05 16.29 0.74
CA MET A 169 5.16 16.81 -0.32
C MET A 169 5.08 18.34 -0.36
N GLY A 170 5.70 19.04 0.59
CA GLY A 170 5.65 20.50 0.66
C GLY A 170 4.25 21.05 0.96
N ILE A 171 3.41 20.29 1.65
CA ILE A 171 2.05 20.70 2.00
C ILE A 171 2.10 21.92 2.91
N ARG A 172 1.44 22.98 2.50
CA ARG A 172 1.39 24.25 3.25
C ARG A 172 0.67 24.03 4.59
N GLY A 173 1.29 24.44 5.71
CA GLY A 173 0.77 24.20 7.06
C GLY A 173 1.27 22.89 7.68
N GLY A 174 1.89 22.01 6.89
CA GLY A 174 2.55 20.79 7.38
C GLY A 174 1.59 19.81 8.03
N ASP A 175 2.03 19.20 9.12
CA ASP A 175 1.38 18.04 9.76
C ASP A 175 -0.03 18.33 10.33
N ASN A 176 -0.43 19.58 10.43
CA ASN A 176 -1.71 19.99 11.03
C ASN A 176 -2.73 20.52 10.00
N THR A 177 -2.39 20.52 8.72
CA THR A 177 -3.33 20.98 7.68
C THR A 177 -4.54 20.05 7.61
N PRO A 178 -5.78 20.56 7.68
CA PRO A 178 -6.99 19.74 7.45
C PRO A 178 -6.94 19.03 6.09
N LEU A 179 -7.49 17.82 6.00
CA LEU A 179 -7.43 17.03 4.76
C LEU A 179 -8.20 17.66 3.60
N ASP A 180 -9.23 18.44 3.89
CA ASP A 180 -10.05 19.18 2.92
C ASP A 180 -9.38 20.47 2.42
N GLU A 181 -8.23 20.83 3.01
CA GLU A 181 -7.41 21.98 2.59
C GLU A 181 -6.12 21.55 1.85
N ILE A 182 -5.91 20.23 1.65
CA ILE A 182 -4.78 19.65 0.93
C ILE A 182 -5.15 19.42 -0.54
#